data_e389408b36dbc0679ce00113a66e78e6
#
_entry.id   e389408b36dbc0679ce00113a66e78e6
#
_cell.length_a   1.000
_cell.length_b   1.000
_cell.length_c   1.000
_cell.angle_alpha   90.00
_cell.angle_beta   90.00
_cell.angle_gamma   90.00
#
_symmetry.space_group_name_H-M   'P 1'
#
loop_
_entity.id
_entity.type
_entity.pdbx_description
1 polymer ?
#
loop_
_entity_poly.entity_id
_entity_poly.type
_entity_poly.pdbx_seq_one_letter_code
_entity_poly.pdbx_strand_id
1 'polypeptide(L)'
;GAKPSEQPTSKPTQSAQPTQKPSEQPTQQPPAQPTQQPKPTPTPTQKPTQQPEQPTPSNCRLCKPSPSAAQAYAAGAAAQYGWTGKNWEDLVKLWNRESSWLWYAENKSSGAYGIPQSLPGSKMAQFGENWKEDAAVQIDWGLNYIATHPKYGSPSKAWAHSEKYGWY
;
A
#
# COMPACT_ATOMS: atom_id res chain seq x y z
N GLY A 1 -67.67 -13.66 21.92
CA GLY A 1 -67.34 -12.46 22.65
C GLY A 1 -65.84 -12.22 22.61
N ALA A 2 -65.38 -11.21 21.88
CA ALA A 2 -64.03 -10.76 21.87
C ALA A 2 -63.83 -9.71 22.96
N LYS A 3 -62.80 -9.89 23.79
CA LYS A 3 -62.43 -8.95 24.83
C LYS A 3 -61.32 -8.03 24.28
N PRO A 4 -61.39 -6.70 24.40
CA PRO A 4 -60.34 -5.83 23.98
C PRO A 4 -59.19 -5.82 24.99
N SER A 5 -57.93 -5.97 24.51
CA SER A 5 -56.75 -5.84 25.33
C SER A 5 -56.40 -4.37 25.55
N GLU A 6 -56.21 -4.02 26.81
CA GLU A 6 -55.77 -2.73 27.24
C GLU A 6 -54.30 -2.51 26.92
N GLN A 7 -54.00 -1.37 26.42
CA GLN A 7 -52.67 -0.86 26.09
C GLN A 7 -52.08 -0.19 27.35
N PRO A 8 -50.91 -0.55 27.82
CA PRO A 8 -50.25 0.25 28.85
C PRO A 8 -49.50 1.42 28.19
N THR A 9 -49.94 2.60 28.53
CA THR A 9 -49.22 3.85 28.21
C THR A 9 -48.00 3.97 29.12
N SER A 10 -46.83 3.84 28.56
CA SER A 10 -45.62 4.21 29.28
C SER A 10 -45.28 5.67 29.00
N LYS A 11 -45.25 6.43 30.06
CA LYS A 11 -44.90 7.84 30.12
C LYS A 11 -43.40 8.02 29.89
N PRO A 12 -42.95 8.92 29.04
CA PRO A 12 -41.52 9.20 28.89
C PRO A 12 -41.01 9.97 30.11
N THR A 13 -39.98 9.43 30.72
CA THR A 13 -39.24 10.11 31.78
C THR A 13 -38.42 11.26 31.16
N GLN A 14 -38.64 12.46 31.61
CA GLN A 14 -37.83 13.61 31.24
C GLN A 14 -36.40 13.43 31.78
N SER A 15 -35.45 13.46 30.87
CA SER A 15 -34.04 13.49 31.20
C SER A 15 -33.67 14.85 31.78
N ALA A 16 -33.02 14.85 32.92
CA ALA A 16 -32.58 16.06 33.59
C ALA A 16 -31.52 16.79 32.79
N GLN A 17 -31.71 18.07 32.65
CA GLN A 17 -30.80 19.00 31.98
C GLN A 17 -29.51 19.17 32.82
N PRO A 18 -28.33 19.05 32.25
CA PRO A 18 -27.11 19.31 33.01
C PRO A 18 -26.96 20.80 33.32
N THR A 19 -26.79 21.10 34.58
CA THR A 19 -26.49 22.44 35.08
C THR A 19 -25.13 22.88 34.58
N GLN A 20 -25.07 23.98 33.89
CA GLN A 20 -23.82 24.62 33.50
C GLN A 20 -23.12 25.22 34.73
N LYS A 21 -21.89 24.80 34.95
CA LYS A 21 -21.00 25.38 35.92
C LYS A 21 -20.47 26.72 35.39
N PRO A 22 -20.47 27.83 36.16
CA PRO A 22 -19.94 29.12 35.69
C PRO A 22 -18.44 28.99 35.44
N SER A 23 -18.00 29.48 34.28
CA SER A 23 -16.58 29.57 33.98
C SER A 23 -15.93 30.66 34.81
N GLU A 24 -14.88 30.27 35.52
CA GLU A 24 -13.99 31.23 36.18
C GLU A 24 -13.21 32.01 35.15
N GLN A 25 -13.19 33.31 35.37
CA GLN A 25 -12.51 34.30 34.57
C GLN A 25 -10.99 34.10 34.70
N PRO A 26 -10.22 34.08 33.63
CA PRO A 26 -8.76 33.99 33.76
C PRO A 26 -8.20 35.31 34.23
N THR A 27 -7.43 35.22 35.31
CA THR A 27 -6.66 36.32 35.86
C THR A 27 -5.56 36.70 34.87
N GLN A 28 -5.52 37.99 34.51
CA GLN A 28 -4.48 38.55 33.64
C GLN A 28 -3.13 38.49 34.34
N GLN A 29 -2.20 37.81 33.71
CA GLN A 29 -0.79 37.82 34.10
C GLN A 29 -0.11 39.07 33.54
N PRO A 30 0.71 39.79 34.30
CA PRO A 30 1.38 41.00 33.80
C PRO A 30 2.41 40.66 32.71
N PRO A 31 2.63 41.55 31.75
CA PRO A 31 3.54 41.32 30.64
C PRO A 31 4.97 41.16 31.12
N ALA A 32 5.59 40.04 30.78
CA ALA A 32 7.00 39.79 30.97
C ALA A 32 7.82 40.69 30.04
N GLN A 33 8.83 41.36 30.60
CA GLN A 33 9.81 42.15 29.86
C GLN A 33 10.56 41.26 28.84
N PRO A 34 10.87 41.77 27.65
CA PRO A 34 11.66 41.03 26.69
C PRO A 34 13.10 40.91 27.16
N THR A 35 13.48 39.70 27.55
CA THR A 35 14.89 39.35 27.74
C THR A 35 15.52 39.20 26.35
N GLN A 36 16.59 39.92 26.13
CA GLN A 36 17.37 39.87 24.89
C GLN A 36 17.89 38.44 24.68
N GLN A 37 17.51 37.89 23.55
CA GLN A 37 17.96 36.58 23.09
C GLN A 37 19.44 36.68 22.70
N PRO A 38 20.33 35.81 23.19
CA PRO A 38 21.71 35.81 22.73
C PRO A 38 21.75 35.41 21.23
N LYS A 39 22.54 36.19 20.49
CA LYS A 39 22.81 36.00 19.07
C LYS A 39 23.31 34.58 18.80
N PRO A 40 22.71 33.82 17.89
CA PRO A 40 23.19 32.47 17.60
C PRO A 40 24.58 32.52 16.97
N THR A 41 25.51 31.82 17.59
CA THR A 41 26.81 31.51 17.02
C THR A 41 26.63 30.66 15.78
N PRO A 42 27.28 30.94 14.65
CA PRO A 42 27.14 30.12 13.45
C PRO A 42 27.68 28.72 13.73
N THR A 43 26.79 27.76 13.73
CA THR A 43 27.13 26.34 13.72
C THR A 43 27.81 26.02 12.40
N PRO A 44 28.96 25.30 12.40
CA PRO A 44 29.57 24.91 11.12
C PRO A 44 28.61 24.07 10.33
N THR A 45 28.29 24.51 9.12
CA THR A 45 27.50 23.76 8.14
C THR A 45 28.23 22.46 7.82
N GLN A 46 27.75 21.36 8.36
CA GLN A 46 28.21 20.05 7.93
C GLN A 46 27.79 19.88 6.47
N LYS A 47 28.79 19.79 5.62
CA LYS A 47 28.67 19.39 4.23
C LYS A 47 27.89 18.07 4.20
N PRO A 48 26.83 17.93 3.38
CA PRO A 48 26.16 16.64 3.24
C PRO A 48 27.20 15.60 2.84
N THR A 49 27.42 14.62 3.70
CA THR A 49 28.20 13.43 3.34
C THR A 49 27.37 12.73 2.27
N GLN A 50 27.78 12.86 1.03
CA GLN A 50 27.24 12.05 -0.07
C GLN A 50 27.55 10.60 0.28
N GLN A 51 26.50 9.85 0.61
CA GLN A 51 26.56 8.40 0.62
C GLN A 51 27.04 7.98 -0.75
N PRO A 52 28.02 7.06 -0.87
CA PRO A 52 28.48 6.61 -2.17
C PRO A 52 27.26 6.12 -2.97
N GLU A 53 26.93 6.81 -4.06
CA GLU A 53 25.98 6.31 -5.02
C GLU A 53 26.51 4.99 -5.55
N GLN A 54 25.86 3.91 -5.17
CA GLN A 54 26.08 2.62 -5.78
C GLN A 54 25.76 2.78 -7.27
N PRO A 55 26.68 2.39 -8.19
CA PRO A 55 26.39 2.54 -9.61
C PRO A 55 25.12 1.76 -9.94
N THR A 56 24.05 2.48 -10.21
CA THR A 56 22.82 1.88 -10.75
C THR A 56 23.19 1.32 -12.13
N PRO A 57 22.89 0.04 -12.40
CA PRO A 57 23.08 -0.49 -13.74
C PRO A 57 22.34 0.39 -14.73
N SER A 58 23.01 0.82 -15.80
CA SER A 58 22.52 1.81 -16.76
C SER A 58 21.21 1.45 -17.49
N ASN A 59 20.63 0.26 -17.22
CA ASN A 59 19.42 -0.28 -17.85
C ASN A 59 18.31 -0.64 -16.86
N CYS A 60 18.41 -0.23 -15.61
CA CYS A 60 17.39 -0.56 -14.62
C CYS A 60 16.32 0.51 -14.52
N ARG A 61 15.06 0.13 -14.70
CA ARG A 61 13.92 1.02 -14.55
C ARG A 61 13.43 1.12 -13.11
N LEU A 62 13.42 0.00 -12.38
CA LEU A 62 13.00 -0.06 -10.97
C LEU A 62 13.72 -1.22 -10.27
N CYS A 63 15.03 -1.05 -10.02
CA CYS A 63 15.83 -2.07 -9.34
C CYS A 63 15.66 -2.04 -7.84
N LYS A 64 15.49 -3.23 -7.27
CA LYS A 64 15.48 -3.48 -5.82
C LYS A 64 14.55 -2.54 -5.03
N PRO A 65 13.30 -2.31 -5.49
CA PRO A 65 12.40 -1.39 -4.81
C PRO A 65 11.87 -1.97 -3.50
N SER A 66 11.35 -1.09 -2.65
CA SER A 66 10.46 -1.52 -1.58
C SER A 66 9.14 -2.08 -2.15
N PRO A 67 8.39 -2.89 -1.38
CA PRO A 67 7.06 -3.33 -1.81
C PRO A 67 6.13 -2.17 -2.18
N SER A 68 6.17 -1.07 -1.45
CA SER A 68 5.33 0.09 -1.73
C SER A 68 5.71 0.79 -3.04
N ALA A 69 7.00 0.91 -3.35
CA ALA A 69 7.47 1.45 -4.63
C ALA A 69 7.10 0.53 -5.81
N ALA A 70 7.19 -0.78 -5.62
CA ALA A 70 6.75 -1.77 -6.61
C ALA A 70 5.24 -1.66 -6.88
N GLN A 71 4.42 -1.51 -5.85
CA GLN A 71 2.97 -1.32 -5.99
C GLN A 71 2.63 -0.01 -6.69
N ALA A 72 3.33 1.08 -6.40
CA ALA A 72 3.11 2.36 -7.06
C ALA A 72 3.36 2.27 -8.57
N TYR A 73 4.44 1.61 -8.97
CA TYR A 73 4.71 1.33 -10.39
C TYR A 73 3.62 0.46 -11.00
N ALA A 74 3.27 -0.63 -10.34
CA ALA A 74 2.28 -1.59 -10.83
C ALA A 74 0.89 -0.96 -10.98
N ALA A 75 0.49 -0.03 -10.11
CA ALA A 75 -0.79 0.66 -10.22
C ALA A 75 -0.90 1.44 -11.53
N GLY A 76 0.15 2.17 -11.93
CA GLY A 76 0.21 2.86 -13.20
C GLY A 76 0.23 1.92 -14.42
N ALA A 77 1.01 0.85 -14.35
CA ALA A 77 1.10 -0.14 -15.41
C ALA A 77 -0.22 -0.93 -15.58
N ALA A 78 -0.85 -1.34 -14.49
CA ALA A 78 -2.14 -2.02 -14.51
C ALA A 78 -3.27 -1.13 -15.06
N ALA A 79 -3.25 0.16 -14.75
CA ALA A 79 -4.23 1.12 -15.26
C ALA A 79 -4.24 1.19 -16.80
N GLN A 80 -3.12 0.94 -17.45
CA GLN A 80 -3.03 0.88 -18.91
C GLN A 80 -3.79 -0.32 -19.51
N TYR A 81 -3.98 -1.37 -18.73
CA TYR A 81 -4.87 -2.50 -19.07
C TYR A 81 -6.33 -2.24 -18.71
N GLY A 82 -6.64 -1.09 -18.11
CA GLY A 82 -7.95 -0.81 -17.54
C GLY A 82 -8.18 -1.48 -16.18
N TRP A 83 -7.15 -1.98 -15.54
CA TRP A 83 -7.23 -2.69 -14.27
C TRP A 83 -7.08 -1.74 -13.08
N THR A 84 -8.17 -1.05 -12.82
CA THR A 84 -8.37 -0.19 -11.64
C THR A 84 -9.43 -0.78 -10.72
N GLY A 85 -9.72 -0.15 -9.59
CA GLY A 85 -10.76 -0.61 -8.66
C GLY A 85 -10.53 -2.06 -8.22
N LYS A 86 -11.54 -2.89 -8.37
CA LYS A 86 -11.48 -4.29 -7.93
C LYS A 86 -10.36 -5.10 -8.58
N ASN A 87 -10.09 -4.92 -9.85
CA ASN A 87 -8.97 -5.59 -10.51
C ASN A 87 -7.63 -5.23 -9.89
N TRP A 88 -7.43 -3.96 -9.54
CA TRP A 88 -6.23 -3.54 -8.84
C TRP A 88 -6.14 -4.13 -7.44
N GLU A 89 -7.22 -4.09 -6.67
CA GLU A 89 -7.26 -4.68 -5.33
C GLU A 89 -6.94 -6.18 -5.34
N ASP A 90 -7.49 -6.90 -6.31
CA ASP A 90 -7.26 -8.33 -6.44
C ASP A 90 -5.83 -8.64 -6.92
N LEU A 91 -5.23 -7.79 -7.75
CA LEU A 91 -3.81 -7.89 -8.11
C LEU A 91 -2.91 -7.71 -6.89
N VAL A 92 -3.22 -6.73 -6.04
CA VAL A 92 -2.47 -6.51 -4.78
C VAL A 92 -2.54 -7.75 -3.90
N LYS A 93 -3.71 -8.34 -3.73
CA LYS A 93 -3.89 -9.58 -2.95
C LYS A 93 -3.12 -10.76 -3.56
N LEU A 94 -3.22 -10.91 -4.87
CA LEU A 94 -2.56 -12.00 -5.59
C LEU A 94 -1.05 -11.97 -5.38
N TRP A 95 -0.41 -10.84 -5.67
CA TRP A 95 1.04 -10.73 -5.54
C TRP A 95 1.51 -10.57 -4.10
N ASN A 96 0.65 -10.17 -3.19
CA ASN A 96 0.92 -10.30 -1.75
C ASN A 96 1.05 -11.77 -1.34
N ARG A 97 0.15 -12.61 -1.82
CA ARG A 97 0.17 -14.06 -1.58
C ARG A 97 1.39 -14.73 -2.22
N GLU A 98 1.74 -14.33 -3.45
CA GLU A 98 2.85 -14.94 -4.18
C GLU A 98 4.23 -14.61 -3.60
N SER A 99 4.46 -13.33 -3.30
CA SER A 99 5.81 -12.83 -3.01
C SER A 99 5.88 -11.78 -1.92
N SER A 100 4.75 -11.34 -1.35
CA SER A 100 4.67 -10.14 -0.52
C SER A 100 5.24 -8.91 -1.23
N TRP A 101 5.12 -8.85 -2.56
CA TRP A 101 5.68 -7.80 -3.41
C TRP A 101 7.21 -7.68 -3.36
N LEU A 102 7.91 -8.74 -2.96
CA LEU A 102 9.36 -8.76 -2.88
C LEU A 102 9.97 -9.18 -4.22
N TRP A 103 10.76 -8.30 -4.81
CA TRP A 103 11.43 -8.56 -6.10
C TRP A 103 12.36 -9.77 -6.06
N TYR A 104 12.90 -10.12 -4.90
CA TYR A 104 13.84 -11.23 -4.68
C TYR A 104 13.18 -12.50 -4.14
N ALA A 105 11.87 -12.54 -4.02
CA ALA A 105 11.18 -13.74 -3.53
C ALA A 105 11.45 -14.94 -4.46
N GLU A 106 11.90 -16.03 -3.88
CA GLU A 106 12.19 -17.26 -4.62
C GLU A 106 11.64 -18.47 -3.86
N ASN A 107 10.87 -19.29 -4.56
CA ASN A 107 10.43 -20.57 -4.03
C ASN A 107 11.57 -21.58 -4.18
N LYS A 108 12.13 -22.03 -3.07
CA LYS A 108 13.31 -22.94 -3.07
C LYS A 108 13.02 -24.32 -3.66
N SER A 109 11.77 -24.77 -3.63
CA SER A 109 11.38 -26.06 -4.22
C SER A 109 11.17 -25.97 -5.72
N SER A 110 10.43 -24.97 -6.21
CA SER A 110 10.05 -24.84 -7.61
C SER A 110 10.98 -23.97 -8.43
N GLY A 111 11.65 -23.00 -7.80
CA GLY A 111 12.42 -21.96 -8.46
C GLY A 111 11.57 -20.79 -8.99
N ALA A 112 10.27 -20.73 -8.67
CA ALA A 112 9.45 -19.57 -8.99
C ALA A 112 10.06 -18.32 -8.40
N TYR A 113 10.09 -17.20 -9.17
CA TYR A 113 10.90 -16.04 -8.82
C TYR A 113 10.16 -14.71 -9.02
N GLY A 114 10.49 -13.78 -8.13
CA GLY A 114 10.10 -12.38 -8.21
C GLY A 114 8.66 -12.09 -7.79
N ILE A 115 8.23 -10.88 -8.01
CA ILE A 115 6.89 -10.40 -7.60
C ILE A 115 5.78 -11.30 -8.13
N PRO A 116 5.73 -11.68 -9.42
CA PRO A 116 4.68 -12.53 -9.95
C PRO A 116 4.91 -14.02 -9.75
N GLN A 117 6.04 -14.45 -9.21
CA GLN A 117 6.45 -15.84 -9.09
C GLN A 117 6.47 -16.57 -10.43
N SER A 118 7.18 -16.01 -11.39
CA SER A 118 7.41 -16.63 -12.71
C SER A 118 8.12 -17.97 -12.60
N LEU A 119 7.64 -18.97 -13.31
CA LEU A 119 8.20 -20.32 -13.32
C LEU A 119 8.42 -20.83 -14.76
N PRO A 120 9.67 -20.99 -15.20
CA PRO A 120 10.88 -20.50 -14.54
C PRO A 120 10.96 -18.96 -14.56
N GLY A 121 11.74 -18.40 -13.61
CA GLY A 121 11.94 -16.94 -13.54
C GLY A 121 12.49 -16.33 -14.83
N SER A 122 13.33 -17.08 -15.54
CA SER A 122 13.92 -16.64 -16.82
C SER A 122 12.92 -16.28 -17.92
N LYS A 123 11.67 -16.69 -17.83
CA LYS A 123 10.61 -16.23 -18.75
C LYS A 123 10.47 -14.70 -18.74
N MET A 124 10.77 -14.06 -17.62
CA MET A 124 10.71 -12.60 -17.47
C MET A 124 11.77 -11.88 -18.31
N ALA A 125 12.81 -12.58 -18.76
CA ALA A 125 13.85 -12.02 -19.63
C ALA A 125 13.30 -11.48 -20.96
N GLN A 126 12.13 -11.89 -21.41
CA GLN A 126 11.45 -11.36 -22.58
C GLN A 126 11.12 -9.87 -22.43
N PHE A 127 10.97 -9.38 -21.21
CA PHE A 127 10.66 -7.99 -20.88
C PHE A 127 11.88 -7.17 -20.47
N GLY A 128 13.02 -7.80 -20.24
CA GLY A 128 14.28 -7.15 -19.93
C GLY A 128 15.30 -8.10 -19.31
N GLU A 129 16.57 -7.85 -19.61
CA GLU A 129 17.68 -8.71 -19.15
C GLU A 129 17.86 -8.67 -17.63
N ASN A 130 17.56 -7.54 -16.99
CA ASN A 130 17.71 -7.33 -15.56
C ASN A 130 16.53 -7.88 -14.73
N TRP A 131 15.80 -8.84 -15.26
CA TRP A 131 14.58 -9.36 -14.64
C TRP A 131 14.75 -9.83 -13.19
N LYS A 132 15.96 -10.23 -12.79
CA LYS A 132 16.21 -10.65 -11.41
C LYS A 132 16.12 -9.52 -10.39
N GLU A 133 16.44 -8.30 -10.78
CA GLU A 133 16.54 -7.16 -9.89
C GLU A 133 15.58 -6.03 -10.24
N ASP A 134 15.13 -5.97 -11.49
CA ASP A 134 14.26 -4.92 -12.00
C ASP A 134 12.79 -5.31 -11.84
N ALA A 135 12.17 -4.75 -10.82
CA ALA A 135 10.75 -5.00 -10.54
C ALA A 135 9.83 -4.50 -11.66
N ALA A 136 10.23 -3.48 -12.43
CA ALA A 136 9.45 -3.04 -13.58
C ALA A 136 9.34 -4.16 -14.63
N VAL A 137 10.43 -4.87 -14.91
CA VAL A 137 10.43 -6.03 -15.80
C VAL A 137 9.52 -7.14 -15.27
N GLN A 138 9.63 -7.45 -13.99
CA GLN A 138 8.82 -8.49 -13.35
C GLN A 138 7.33 -8.16 -13.40
N ILE A 139 6.97 -6.93 -13.07
CA ILE A 139 5.59 -6.44 -13.08
C ILE A 139 5.02 -6.44 -14.48
N ASP A 140 5.75 -5.90 -15.46
CA ASP A 140 5.30 -5.87 -16.86
C ASP A 140 5.06 -7.28 -17.40
N TRP A 141 5.97 -8.22 -17.11
CA TRP A 141 5.80 -9.61 -17.47
C TRP A 141 4.55 -10.22 -16.80
N GLY A 142 4.39 -9.99 -15.49
CA GLY A 142 3.28 -10.56 -14.73
C GLY A 142 1.91 -10.04 -15.18
N LEU A 143 1.81 -8.75 -15.52
CA LEU A 143 0.59 -8.17 -16.08
C LEU A 143 0.26 -8.78 -17.46
N ASN A 144 1.26 -8.93 -18.30
CA ASN A 144 1.09 -9.58 -19.59
C ASN A 144 0.69 -11.06 -19.46
N TYR A 145 1.31 -11.77 -18.52
CA TYR A 145 0.95 -13.15 -18.21
C TYR A 145 -0.53 -13.29 -17.83
N ILE A 146 -1.02 -12.43 -16.93
CA ILE A 146 -2.43 -12.43 -16.54
C ILE A 146 -3.34 -12.09 -17.72
N ALA A 147 -2.98 -11.06 -18.52
CA ALA A 147 -3.78 -10.62 -19.65
C ALA A 147 -3.93 -11.69 -20.74
N THR A 148 -2.86 -12.41 -21.02
CA THR A 148 -2.80 -13.37 -22.14
C THR A 148 -3.09 -14.82 -21.75
N HIS A 149 -3.15 -15.11 -20.45
CA HIS A 149 -3.40 -16.47 -20.00
C HIS A 149 -4.84 -16.91 -20.29
N PRO A 150 -5.04 -18.11 -20.89
CA PRO A 150 -6.37 -18.57 -21.34
C PRO A 150 -7.44 -18.65 -20.25
N LYS A 151 -7.00 -18.86 -18.99
CA LYS A 151 -7.90 -19.03 -17.85
C LYS A 151 -8.20 -17.72 -17.11
N TYR A 152 -7.41 -16.65 -17.34
CA TYR A 152 -7.54 -15.42 -16.57
C TYR A 152 -8.04 -14.24 -17.40
N GLY A 153 -7.15 -13.53 -18.04
CA GLY A 153 -7.46 -12.32 -18.79
C GLY A 153 -7.66 -11.07 -17.93
N SER A 154 -7.73 -11.23 -16.60
CA SER A 154 -7.82 -10.14 -15.64
C SER A 154 -7.29 -10.54 -14.25
N PRO A 155 -6.84 -9.58 -13.44
CA PRO A 155 -6.41 -9.87 -12.07
C PRO A 155 -7.49 -10.51 -11.19
N SER A 156 -8.74 -10.09 -11.32
CA SER A 156 -9.84 -10.67 -10.52
C SER A 156 -10.06 -12.14 -10.83
N LYS A 157 -9.93 -12.53 -12.09
CA LYS A 157 -10.03 -13.95 -12.49
C LYS A 157 -8.81 -14.74 -12.02
N ALA A 158 -7.61 -14.17 -12.10
CA ALA A 158 -6.39 -14.81 -11.60
C ALA A 158 -6.44 -15.00 -10.08
N TRP A 159 -6.93 -14.01 -9.35
CA TRP A 159 -7.13 -14.10 -7.91
C TRP A 159 -8.15 -15.18 -7.54
N ALA A 160 -9.30 -15.21 -8.18
CA ALA A 160 -10.31 -16.23 -7.94
C ALA A 160 -9.77 -17.65 -8.21
N HIS A 161 -8.95 -17.82 -9.25
CA HIS A 161 -8.28 -19.08 -9.53
C HIS A 161 -7.28 -19.45 -8.43
N SER A 162 -6.49 -18.49 -7.95
CA SER A 162 -5.55 -18.70 -6.86
C SER A 162 -6.26 -19.08 -5.55
N GLU A 163 -7.39 -18.44 -5.25
CA GLU A 163 -8.19 -18.80 -4.07
C GLU A 163 -8.75 -20.23 -4.15
N LYS A 164 -9.17 -20.64 -5.34
CA LYS A 164 -9.80 -21.95 -5.54
C LYS A 164 -8.78 -23.09 -5.59
N TYR A 165 -7.66 -22.90 -6.26
CA TYR A 165 -6.69 -23.95 -6.57
C TYR A 165 -5.34 -23.80 -5.85
N GLY A 166 -5.07 -22.66 -5.23
CA GLY A 166 -3.81 -22.39 -4.54
C GLY A 166 -2.65 -21.94 -5.44
N TRP A 167 -2.90 -21.68 -6.72
CA TRP A 167 -1.92 -21.22 -7.72
C TRP A 167 -2.58 -20.42 -8.84
N TYR A 168 -1.77 -19.74 -9.61
CA TYR A 168 -2.20 -19.07 -10.83
C TYR A 168 -1.13 -19.10 -11.92
#